data_9e86b2d6f72b7c946652dece1eb46d61
#
_entry.id   9e86b2d6f72b7c946652dece1eb46d61
#
_cell.length_a   1.000
_cell.length_b   1.000
_cell.length_c   1.000
_cell.angle_alpha   90.00
_cell.angle_beta   90.00
_cell.angle_gamma   90.00
#
_symmetry.space_group_name_H-M   'P 1'
#
loop_
_entity.id
_entity.type
_entity.pdbx_description
1 polymer ?
#
loop_
_entity_poly.entity_id
_entity_poly.type
_entity_poly.pdbx_seq_one_letter_code
_entity_poly.pdbx_strand_id
1 'polypeptide(L)'
;FVGSIVTVNARQLKIADYGDTATRKAFARGKETQFGLIKPDAYMHTGKIIDSIYANGFIISKLKMSRFTNATANRFLGGSPNAAAQAEHLQSDVCTGMELVCDSAVQKWNDLIGPADSIQAKIHASSTLRSAYGMDAVKNAVHGSSNNQ
;
A
#
# COMPACT_ATOMS: atom_id res chain seq x y z
N PHE A 1 15.59 9.34 -13.20
CA PHE A 1 14.98 10.08 -12.07
C PHE A 1 16.01 11.04 -11.50
N VAL A 2 15.57 12.15 -10.90
CA VAL A 2 16.44 13.03 -10.12
C VAL A 2 17.12 12.22 -9.02
N GLY A 3 18.44 12.37 -8.88
CA GLY A 3 19.28 11.55 -7.98
C GLY A 3 19.93 10.33 -8.62
N SER A 4 19.47 9.88 -9.80
CA SER A 4 20.08 8.76 -10.51
C SER A 4 21.46 9.11 -11.03
N ILE A 5 22.35 8.09 -11.08
CA ILE A 5 23.68 8.19 -11.69
C ILE A 5 23.65 7.50 -13.03
N VAL A 6 24.07 8.20 -14.06
CA VAL A 6 24.20 7.70 -15.45
C VAL A 6 25.66 7.76 -15.85
N THR A 7 26.17 6.68 -16.43
CA THR A 7 27.55 6.66 -16.95
C THR A 7 27.55 6.96 -18.45
N VAL A 8 28.20 8.06 -18.83
CA VAL A 8 28.35 8.47 -20.22
C VAL A 8 29.87 8.65 -20.50
N ASN A 9 30.39 7.96 -21.48
CA ASN A 9 31.83 8.00 -21.87
C ASN A 9 32.75 7.82 -20.63
N ALA A 10 32.51 6.77 -19.86
CA ALA A 10 33.25 6.44 -18.62
C ALA A 10 33.20 7.53 -17.51
N ARG A 11 32.32 8.55 -17.61
CA ARG A 11 32.08 9.55 -16.59
C ARG A 11 30.75 9.30 -15.93
N GLN A 12 30.71 9.38 -14.61
CA GLN A 12 29.47 9.29 -13.83
C GLN A 12 28.84 10.68 -13.72
N LEU A 13 27.62 10.80 -14.18
CA LEU A 13 26.80 12.01 -14.10
C LEU A 13 25.63 11.74 -13.18
N LYS A 14 25.49 12.58 -12.15
CA LYS A 14 24.32 12.54 -11.27
C LYS A 14 23.26 13.50 -11.81
N ILE A 15 22.04 13.02 -12.02
CA ILE A 15 20.90 13.85 -12.39
C ILE A 15 20.53 14.68 -11.15
N ALA A 16 20.85 15.97 -11.17
CA ALA A 16 20.69 16.85 -10.03
C ALA A 16 19.28 17.39 -9.88
N ASP A 17 18.62 17.75 -11.00
CA ASP A 17 17.28 18.35 -10.99
C ASP A 17 16.65 18.28 -12.40
N TYR A 18 15.40 18.73 -12.53
CA TYR A 18 14.71 18.91 -13.81
C TYR A 18 15.24 20.14 -14.54
N GLY A 19 15.29 20.08 -15.89
CA GLY A 19 15.85 21.15 -16.73
C GLY A 19 14.97 22.41 -16.79
N ASP A 20 13.67 22.29 -16.49
CA ASP A 20 12.72 23.40 -16.55
C ASP A 20 11.59 23.26 -15.52
N THR A 21 10.89 24.37 -15.27
CA THR A 21 9.81 24.44 -14.29
C THR A 21 8.55 23.68 -14.72
N ALA A 22 8.30 23.50 -16.02
CA ALA A 22 7.14 22.76 -16.52
C ALA A 22 7.34 21.27 -16.29
N THR A 23 8.53 20.75 -16.63
CA THR A 23 8.94 19.36 -16.34
C THR A 23 8.95 19.11 -14.83
N ARG A 24 9.52 20.04 -14.03
CA ARG A 24 9.45 19.95 -12.57
C ARG A 24 8.01 19.88 -12.07
N LYS A 25 7.11 20.74 -12.54
CA LYS A 25 5.69 20.71 -12.18
C LYS A 25 4.98 19.44 -12.63
N ALA A 26 5.31 18.91 -13.80
CA ALA A 26 4.71 17.69 -14.31
C ALA A 26 5.11 16.45 -13.51
N PHE A 27 6.38 16.39 -13.06
CA PHE A 27 6.92 15.25 -12.30
C PHE A 27 6.98 15.47 -10.78
N ALA A 28 6.95 16.74 -10.31
CA ALA A 28 6.84 17.12 -8.90
C ALA A 28 5.42 17.48 -8.47
N ARG A 29 4.43 17.34 -9.34
CA ARG A 29 3.03 17.22 -8.88
C ARG A 29 3.03 16.03 -7.95
N GLY A 30 2.92 16.36 -6.66
CA GLY A 30 3.12 15.47 -5.54
C GLY A 30 2.36 14.17 -5.68
N LYS A 31 2.98 13.21 -6.37
CA LYS A 31 2.53 11.84 -6.24
C LYS A 31 2.76 11.48 -4.78
N GLU A 32 1.68 11.36 -4.06
CA GLU A 32 1.72 10.85 -2.70
C GLU A 32 2.11 9.38 -2.74
N THR A 33 2.81 8.97 -1.71
CA THR A 33 3.09 7.56 -1.47
C THR A 33 2.21 7.06 -0.33
N GLN A 34 1.67 5.88 -0.48
CA GLN A 34 0.86 5.22 0.53
C GLN A 34 1.35 3.79 0.75
N PHE A 35 1.40 3.37 2.00
CA PHE A 35 1.67 1.98 2.33
C PHE A 35 0.39 1.16 2.24
N GLY A 36 0.44 0.09 1.45
CA GLY A 36 -0.60 -0.94 1.36
C GLY A 36 -0.07 -2.29 1.81
N LEU A 37 -0.89 -3.06 2.52
CA LEU A 37 -0.56 -4.42 2.93
C LEU A 37 -1.70 -5.36 2.57
N ILE A 38 -1.39 -6.45 1.87
CA ILE A 38 -2.27 -7.60 1.71
C ILE A 38 -2.00 -8.56 2.87
N LYS A 39 -3.05 -8.87 3.62
CA LYS A 39 -2.98 -9.74 4.81
C LYS A 39 -3.03 -11.23 4.43
N PRO A 40 -2.71 -12.15 5.35
CA PRO A 40 -2.69 -13.58 5.08
C PRO A 40 -4.02 -14.15 4.56
N ASP A 41 -5.15 -13.65 5.07
CA ASP A 41 -6.49 -14.08 4.67
C ASP A 41 -6.82 -13.81 3.19
N ALA A 42 -6.16 -12.81 2.58
CA ALA A 42 -6.35 -12.45 1.18
C ALA A 42 -5.18 -12.85 0.26
N TYR A 43 -4.23 -13.64 0.75
CA TYR A 43 -3.05 -14.05 -0.02
C TYR A 43 -3.43 -14.71 -1.37
N MET A 44 -4.41 -15.60 -1.38
CA MET A 44 -4.88 -16.28 -2.60
C MET A 44 -5.51 -15.32 -3.62
N HIS A 45 -5.85 -14.11 -3.22
CA HIS A 45 -6.45 -13.08 -4.06
C HIS A 45 -5.45 -11.98 -4.45
N THR A 46 -4.16 -12.13 -4.15
CA THR A 46 -3.11 -11.12 -4.40
C THR A 46 -3.14 -10.58 -5.83
N GLY A 47 -3.24 -11.44 -6.84
CA GLY A 47 -3.32 -11.02 -8.25
C GLY A 47 -4.51 -10.12 -8.53
N LYS A 48 -5.71 -10.50 -8.09
CA LYS A 48 -6.94 -9.70 -8.27
C LYS A 48 -6.88 -8.35 -7.54
N ILE A 49 -6.26 -8.33 -6.37
CA ILE A 49 -6.05 -7.11 -5.59
C ILE A 49 -5.08 -6.18 -6.33
N ILE A 50 -3.98 -6.71 -6.87
CA ILE A 50 -3.01 -5.96 -7.68
C ILE A 50 -3.69 -5.39 -8.95
N ASP A 51 -4.50 -6.18 -9.64
CA ASP A 51 -5.26 -5.72 -10.80
C ASP A 51 -6.19 -4.55 -10.42
N SER A 52 -6.88 -4.65 -9.29
CA SER A 52 -7.73 -3.57 -8.77
C SER A 52 -6.92 -2.31 -8.44
N ILE A 53 -5.73 -2.45 -7.88
CA ILE A 53 -4.80 -1.34 -7.60
C ILE A 53 -4.43 -0.61 -8.89
N TYR A 54 -4.01 -1.33 -9.93
CA TYR A 54 -3.67 -0.74 -11.22
C TYR A 54 -4.88 -0.10 -11.91
N ALA A 55 -6.05 -0.76 -11.87
CA ALA A 55 -7.29 -0.23 -12.43
C ALA A 55 -7.71 1.11 -11.80
N ASN A 56 -7.34 1.35 -10.53
CA ASN A 56 -7.59 2.62 -9.82
C ASN A 56 -6.46 3.65 -9.98
N GLY A 57 -5.53 3.44 -10.91
CA GLY A 57 -4.50 4.40 -11.31
C GLY A 57 -3.31 4.49 -10.36
N PHE A 58 -3.11 3.52 -9.48
CA PHE A 58 -1.90 3.43 -8.67
C PHE A 58 -0.74 2.83 -9.46
N ILE A 59 0.46 3.24 -9.08
CA ILE A 59 1.71 2.61 -9.47
C ILE A 59 2.26 1.91 -8.22
N ILE A 60 2.60 0.64 -8.34
CA ILE A 60 3.32 -0.09 -7.29
C ILE A 60 4.81 0.15 -7.53
N SER A 61 5.43 0.98 -6.70
CA SER A 61 6.86 1.32 -6.79
C SER A 61 7.75 0.30 -6.09
N LYS A 62 7.23 -0.33 -5.03
CA LYS A 62 7.88 -1.40 -4.28
C LYS A 62 6.87 -2.45 -3.89
N LEU A 63 7.29 -3.70 -3.92
CA LEU A 63 6.51 -4.85 -3.44
C LEU A 63 7.44 -5.82 -2.73
N LYS A 64 7.04 -6.25 -1.54
CA LYS A 64 7.79 -7.23 -0.76
C LYS A 64 6.84 -8.19 -0.04
N MET A 65 7.10 -9.47 -0.21
CA MET A 65 6.46 -10.54 0.55
C MET A 65 7.31 -10.88 1.77
N SER A 66 6.67 -11.01 2.93
CA SER A 66 7.35 -11.33 4.18
C SER A 66 6.37 -11.92 5.19
N ARG A 67 6.91 -12.66 6.16
CA ARG A 67 6.16 -13.06 7.36
C ARG A 67 6.49 -12.11 8.50
N PHE A 68 5.47 -11.73 9.26
CA PHE A 68 5.68 -10.96 10.47
C PHE A 68 6.16 -11.86 11.62
N THR A 69 7.12 -11.36 12.38
CA THR A 69 7.42 -11.88 13.71
C THR A 69 6.51 -11.21 14.74
N ASN A 70 6.42 -11.78 15.95
CA ASN A 70 5.65 -11.16 17.04
C ASN A 70 6.09 -9.70 17.30
N ALA A 71 7.40 -9.48 17.38
CA ALA A 71 7.95 -8.13 17.62
C ALA A 71 7.59 -7.15 16.50
N THR A 72 7.68 -7.56 15.23
CA THR A 72 7.34 -6.70 14.08
C THR A 72 5.86 -6.45 13.94
N ALA A 73 5.01 -7.45 14.21
CA ALA A 73 3.55 -7.30 14.18
C ALA A 73 3.07 -6.32 15.26
N ASN A 74 3.53 -6.47 16.50
CA ASN A 74 3.16 -5.56 17.58
C ASN A 74 3.64 -4.13 17.33
N ARG A 75 4.87 -3.96 16.81
CA ARG A 75 5.38 -2.63 16.45
C ARG A 75 4.58 -1.99 15.32
N PHE A 76 4.16 -2.76 14.33
CA PHE A 76 3.37 -2.30 13.19
C PHE A 76 1.98 -1.83 13.61
N LEU A 77 1.34 -2.55 14.51
CA LEU A 77 -0.03 -2.27 14.94
C LEU A 77 -0.15 -1.13 15.96
N GLY A 78 0.91 -0.81 16.69
CA GLY A 78 1.06 0.40 17.49
C GLY A 78 -0.10 0.75 18.43
N GLY A 79 -0.74 -0.23 19.08
CA GLY A 79 -1.85 0.02 19.99
C GLY A 79 -3.22 0.23 19.31
N SER A 80 -3.36 -0.19 18.05
CA SER A 80 -4.64 -0.18 17.34
C SER A 80 -5.69 -1.06 18.04
N PRO A 81 -7.00 -0.80 17.84
CA PRO A 81 -8.05 -1.67 18.34
C PRO A 81 -7.83 -3.13 17.90
N ASN A 82 -8.05 -4.08 18.81
CA ASN A 82 -7.81 -5.52 18.57
C ASN A 82 -6.37 -5.87 18.18
N ALA A 83 -5.36 -5.09 18.61
CA ALA A 83 -3.97 -5.28 18.24
C ALA A 83 -3.46 -6.71 18.44
N ALA A 84 -3.83 -7.37 19.55
CA ALA A 84 -3.39 -8.74 19.83
C ALA A 84 -3.91 -9.74 18.78
N ALA A 85 -5.20 -9.72 18.47
CA ALA A 85 -5.79 -10.59 17.44
C ALA A 85 -5.27 -10.28 16.04
N GLN A 86 -5.06 -8.99 15.73
CA GLN A 86 -4.45 -8.59 14.46
C GLN A 86 -2.99 -9.04 14.36
N ALA A 87 -2.21 -8.95 15.46
CA ALA A 87 -0.82 -9.40 15.48
C ALA A 87 -0.72 -10.92 15.27
N GLU A 88 -1.57 -11.71 15.92
CA GLU A 88 -1.67 -13.14 15.70
C GLU A 88 -1.99 -13.46 14.24
N HIS A 89 -2.98 -12.75 13.66
CA HIS A 89 -3.35 -12.94 12.27
C HIS A 89 -2.21 -12.59 11.31
N LEU A 90 -1.51 -11.46 11.49
CA LEU A 90 -0.38 -11.08 10.62
C LEU A 90 0.79 -12.08 10.67
N GLN A 91 0.94 -12.81 11.78
CA GLN A 91 1.96 -13.84 11.94
C GLN A 91 1.56 -15.19 11.35
N SER A 92 0.27 -15.41 11.07
CA SER A 92 -0.25 -16.72 10.67
C SER A 92 0.32 -17.20 9.32
N ASP A 93 0.58 -16.28 8.39
CA ASP A 93 1.18 -16.58 7.09
C ASP A 93 1.82 -15.35 6.44
N VAL A 94 2.11 -15.45 5.13
CA VAL A 94 2.75 -14.42 4.33
C VAL A 94 1.85 -13.20 4.17
N CYS A 95 2.45 -12.01 4.34
CA CYS A 95 1.87 -10.74 3.98
C CYS A 95 2.61 -10.13 2.78
N THR A 96 1.91 -9.34 1.96
CA THR A 96 2.52 -8.60 0.86
C THR A 96 2.43 -7.11 1.11
N GLY A 97 3.55 -6.50 1.44
CA GLY A 97 3.67 -5.04 1.60
C GLY A 97 3.97 -4.35 0.28
N MET A 98 3.37 -3.19 0.07
CA MET A 98 3.50 -2.41 -1.16
C MET A 98 3.67 -0.93 -0.86
N GLU A 99 4.46 -0.24 -1.68
CA GLU A 99 4.46 1.21 -1.77
C GLU A 99 3.64 1.60 -3.00
N LEU A 100 2.53 2.29 -2.76
CA LEU A 100 1.56 2.71 -3.75
C LEU A 100 1.76 4.19 -4.04
N VAL A 101 1.80 4.56 -5.32
CA VAL A 101 2.07 5.94 -5.75
C VAL A 101 0.96 6.39 -6.68
N CYS A 102 0.28 7.47 -6.34
CA CYS A 102 -0.64 8.18 -7.23
C CYS A 102 -0.94 9.58 -6.69
N ASP A 103 -1.71 10.37 -7.44
CA ASP A 103 -2.23 11.64 -6.94
C ASP A 103 -3.28 11.36 -5.86
N SER A 104 -3.17 11.98 -4.67
CA SER A 104 -4.03 11.74 -3.50
C SER A 104 -4.06 10.26 -3.05
N ALA A 105 -2.88 9.64 -2.96
CA ALA A 105 -2.73 8.20 -2.72
C ALA A 105 -3.40 7.73 -1.43
N VAL A 106 -3.31 8.52 -0.36
CA VAL A 106 -3.91 8.18 0.95
C VAL A 106 -5.44 8.08 0.82
N GLN A 107 -6.07 9.11 0.26
CA GLN A 107 -7.53 9.14 0.11
C GLN A 107 -8.01 8.02 -0.81
N LYS A 108 -7.44 7.92 -2.00
CA LYS A 108 -7.82 6.88 -2.98
C LYS A 108 -7.62 5.46 -2.46
N TRP A 109 -6.54 5.23 -1.68
CA TRP A 109 -6.32 3.93 -1.08
C TRP A 109 -7.39 3.61 -0.03
N ASN A 110 -7.72 4.56 0.83
CA ASN A 110 -8.78 4.37 1.82
C ASN A 110 -10.14 4.13 1.17
N ASP A 111 -10.46 4.83 0.09
CA ASP A 111 -11.69 4.63 -0.68
C ASP A 111 -11.73 3.24 -1.33
N LEU A 112 -10.60 2.78 -1.89
CA LEU A 112 -10.49 1.46 -2.53
C LEU A 112 -10.58 0.31 -1.53
N ILE A 113 -9.95 0.43 -0.35
CA ILE A 113 -9.99 -0.64 0.65
C ILE A 113 -11.31 -0.69 1.43
N GLY A 114 -11.95 0.45 1.66
CA GLY A 114 -13.21 0.56 2.37
C GLY A 114 -13.10 0.51 3.91
N PRO A 115 -14.23 0.46 4.61
CA PRO A 115 -14.30 0.40 6.09
C PRO A 115 -13.47 -0.72 6.68
N ALA A 116 -12.94 -0.49 7.89
CA ALA A 116 -12.07 -1.47 8.56
C ALA A 116 -12.77 -2.79 8.90
N ASP A 117 -14.04 -2.73 9.23
CA ASP A 117 -14.89 -3.92 9.41
C ASP A 117 -15.44 -4.38 8.05
N SER A 118 -15.05 -5.59 7.62
CA SER A 118 -15.49 -6.16 6.36
C SER A 118 -17.00 -6.46 6.32
N ILE A 119 -17.64 -6.66 7.44
CA ILE A 119 -19.10 -6.82 7.50
C ILE A 119 -19.77 -5.49 7.14
N GLN A 120 -19.31 -4.39 7.72
CA GLN A 120 -19.79 -3.05 7.37
C GLN A 120 -19.45 -2.69 5.91
N ALA A 121 -18.28 -3.09 5.42
CA ALA A 121 -17.90 -2.90 4.03
C ALA A 121 -18.86 -3.60 3.06
N LYS A 122 -19.30 -4.82 3.37
CA LYS A 122 -20.26 -5.57 2.55
C LYS A 122 -21.64 -4.89 2.48
N ILE A 123 -22.04 -4.20 3.54
CA ILE A 123 -23.35 -3.53 3.63
C ILE A 123 -23.31 -2.16 2.93
N HIS A 124 -22.26 -1.37 3.18
CA HIS A 124 -22.23 0.05 2.82
C HIS A 124 -21.25 0.42 1.70
N ALA A 125 -20.31 -0.48 1.37
CA ALA A 125 -19.23 -0.21 0.44
C ALA A 125 -18.88 -1.46 -0.40
N SER A 126 -19.85 -2.03 -1.09
CA SER A 126 -19.78 -3.33 -1.79
C SER A 126 -18.69 -3.42 -2.87
N SER A 127 -18.21 -2.30 -3.40
CA SER A 127 -17.17 -2.25 -4.43
C SER A 127 -15.74 -2.24 -3.88
N THR A 128 -15.55 -2.30 -2.56
CA THR A 128 -14.24 -2.18 -1.92
C THR A 128 -13.55 -3.53 -1.74
N LEU A 129 -12.21 -3.50 -1.58
CA LEU A 129 -11.40 -4.72 -1.39
C LEU A 129 -11.79 -5.50 -0.12
N ARG A 130 -12.10 -4.80 0.96
CA ARG A 130 -12.54 -5.44 2.20
C ARG A 130 -13.93 -6.08 2.08
N SER A 131 -14.80 -5.50 1.29
CA SER A 131 -16.08 -6.12 0.96
C SER A 131 -15.90 -7.42 0.16
N ALA A 132 -15.01 -7.39 -0.84
CA ALA A 132 -14.81 -8.52 -1.74
C ALA A 132 -14.05 -9.69 -1.10
N TYR A 133 -13.05 -9.39 -0.28
CA TYR A 133 -12.07 -10.38 0.18
C TYR A 133 -11.96 -10.53 1.69
N GLY A 134 -12.49 -9.58 2.48
CA GLY A 134 -12.43 -9.63 3.93
C GLY A 134 -13.56 -10.46 4.56
N MET A 135 -13.32 -10.96 5.76
CA MET A 135 -14.25 -11.77 6.55
C MET A 135 -14.88 -10.99 7.70
N ASP A 136 -14.05 -10.31 8.50
CA ASP A 136 -14.43 -9.58 9.71
C ASP A 136 -13.53 -8.34 9.95
N ALA A 137 -13.50 -7.80 11.15
CA ALA A 137 -12.69 -6.64 11.51
C ALA A 137 -11.19 -6.96 11.70
N VAL A 138 -10.80 -8.23 11.85
CA VAL A 138 -9.40 -8.69 11.97
C VAL A 138 -8.88 -9.24 10.65
N LYS A 139 -9.63 -10.19 10.08
CA LYS A 139 -9.39 -10.81 8.78
C LYS A 139 -10.09 -9.96 7.70
N ASN A 140 -9.55 -8.78 7.45
CA ASN A 140 -10.16 -7.79 6.58
C ASN A 140 -9.36 -7.51 5.29
N ALA A 141 -8.65 -8.53 4.82
CA ALA A 141 -7.94 -8.63 3.55
C ALA A 141 -6.76 -7.68 3.38
N VAL A 142 -6.94 -6.38 3.63
CA VAL A 142 -5.94 -5.35 3.34
C VAL A 142 -5.83 -4.32 4.47
N HIS A 143 -4.63 -3.71 4.57
CA HIS A 143 -4.40 -2.60 5.48
C HIS A 143 -3.84 -1.39 4.73
N GLY A 144 -4.23 -0.21 5.17
CA GLY A 144 -3.67 1.07 4.75
C GLY A 144 -3.39 1.93 5.97
N SER A 145 -2.30 2.70 5.93
CA SER A 145 -2.05 3.69 6.97
C SER A 145 -2.93 4.92 6.77
N SER A 146 -3.31 5.55 7.88
CA SER A 146 -4.16 6.75 7.87
C SER A 146 -3.41 8.04 7.54
N ASN A 147 -2.07 7.99 7.49
CA ASN A 147 -1.19 9.14 7.26
C ASN A 147 -0.17 8.84 6.16
N ASN A 148 0.34 9.91 5.52
CA ASN A 148 1.55 9.83 4.68
C ASN A 148 2.72 9.31 5.52
N GLN A 149 3.25 8.15 5.16
CA GLN A 149 4.46 7.60 5.77
C GLN A 149 5.62 7.68 4.79
#